data_9a7a18e514a0310cd6fd6c066ede8b79
#
_entry.id   9a7a18e514a0310cd6fd6c066ede8b79
#
_cell.length_a   1.000
_cell.length_b   1.000
_cell.length_c   1.000
_cell.angle_alpha   90.00
_cell.angle_beta   90.00
_cell.angle_gamma   90.00
#
_symmetry.space_group_name_H-M   'P 1'
#
loop_
_entity.id
_entity.type
_entity.pdbx_description
1 polymer ?
#
loop_
_entity_poly.entity_id
_entity_poly.type
_entity_poly.pdbx_seq_one_letter_code
_entity_poly.pdbx_strand_id
1 'polypeptide(L)'
;MGNSFSSVRDTLAHILGAEWIWLERWQGRSPKALLDPAAFPTAQSLKSRWETVERDQLQFIEALTPQRLSEELPYINQKGQRYSYPLWQQLIHVVNHSSYHRGQVTTLLRQLGAEAVSTDFLVYFDEKTKSQR
;
A
#
# COMPACT_ATOMS: atom_id res chain seq x y z
N MET A 1 8.38 -9.66 19.92
CA MET A 1 7.45 -10.14 19.53
C MET A 1 6.70 -9.96 18.20
N GLY A 2 6.69 -10.76 17.30
CA GLY A 2 5.72 -10.98 16.23
C GLY A 2 5.55 -9.97 15.09
N ASN A 3 6.19 -8.83 15.06
CA ASN A 3 6.14 -7.93 13.92
C ASN A 3 7.28 -8.22 12.95
N SER A 4 6.98 -8.21 11.65
CA SER A 4 7.96 -8.44 10.58
C SER A 4 9.00 -7.31 10.48
N PHE A 5 8.74 -6.16 11.10
CA PHE A 5 9.59 -4.97 11.04
C PHE A 5 9.82 -4.40 12.43
N SER A 6 10.99 -3.81 12.63
CA SER A 6 11.47 -3.34 13.94
C SER A 6 10.90 -1.99 14.38
N SER A 7 10.25 -1.25 13.47
CA SER A 7 9.76 0.10 13.79
C SER A 7 8.49 0.46 13.03
N VAL A 8 7.80 1.47 13.53
CA VAL A 8 6.64 2.08 12.83
C VAL A 8 7.08 2.61 11.47
N ARG A 9 8.23 3.30 11.40
CA ARG A 9 8.76 3.81 10.13
C ARG A 9 8.98 2.70 9.12
N ASP A 10 9.63 1.62 9.49
CA ASP A 10 9.95 0.53 8.58
C ASP A 10 8.68 -0.19 8.11
N THR A 11 7.70 -0.35 9.00
CA THR A 11 6.40 -0.92 8.64
C THR A 11 5.65 -0.03 7.64
N LEU A 12 5.60 1.28 7.89
CA LEU A 12 4.97 2.23 6.97
C LEU A 12 5.69 2.29 5.63
N ALA A 13 7.03 2.29 5.64
CA ALA A 13 7.82 2.26 4.42
C ALA A 13 7.58 0.98 3.61
N HIS A 14 7.37 -0.15 4.29
CA HIS A 14 7.01 -1.41 3.62
C HIS A 14 5.63 -1.35 2.97
N ILE A 15 4.62 -0.79 3.65
CA ILE A 15 3.28 -0.61 3.07
C ILE A 15 3.37 0.26 1.82
N LEU A 16 4.02 1.41 1.93
CA LEU A 16 4.23 2.34 0.83
C LEU A 16 4.99 1.67 -0.33
N GLY A 17 6.06 0.96 -0.02
CA GLY A 17 6.86 0.25 -1.00
C GLY A 17 6.06 -0.81 -1.75
N ALA A 18 5.19 -1.55 -1.05
CA ALA A 18 4.33 -2.54 -1.66
C ALA A 18 3.28 -1.89 -2.58
N GLU A 19 2.63 -0.84 -2.13
CA GLU A 19 1.67 -0.09 -2.97
C GLU A 19 2.34 0.46 -4.23
N TRP A 20 3.53 1.01 -4.08
CA TRP A 20 4.32 1.53 -5.20
C TRP A 20 4.72 0.43 -6.19
N ILE A 21 5.26 -0.71 -5.72
CA ILE A 21 5.76 -1.76 -6.62
C ILE A 21 4.63 -2.42 -7.39
N TRP A 22 3.46 -2.59 -6.75
CA TRP A 22 2.30 -3.12 -7.45
C TRP A 22 1.78 -2.17 -8.52
N LEU A 23 1.74 -0.87 -8.24
CA LEU A 23 1.40 0.14 -9.25
C LEU A 23 2.37 0.09 -10.43
N GLU A 24 3.67 -0.03 -10.17
CA GLU A 24 4.69 -0.19 -11.21
C GLU A 24 4.41 -1.43 -12.07
N ARG A 25 4.10 -2.56 -11.44
CA ARG A 25 3.76 -3.81 -12.13
C ARG A 25 2.51 -3.66 -13.01
N TRP A 26 1.49 -2.98 -12.52
CA TRP A 26 0.27 -2.74 -13.31
C TRP A 26 0.51 -1.85 -14.53
N GLN A 27 1.55 -1.06 -14.49
CA GLN A 27 1.98 -0.20 -15.61
C GLN A 27 3.04 -0.85 -16.51
N GLY A 28 3.30 -2.16 -16.31
CA GLY A 28 4.21 -2.95 -17.14
C GLY A 28 5.68 -2.91 -16.72
N ARG A 29 5.99 -2.36 -15.54
CA ARG A 29 7.33 -2.37 -14.98
C ARG A 29 7.44 -3.40 -13.87
N SER A 30 8.61 -3.97 -13.67
CA SER A 30 8.87 -4.93 -12.58
C SER A 30 10.14 -4.53 -11.84
N PRO A 31 10.06 -3.56 -10.92
CA PRO A 31 11.22 -3.15 -10.12
C PRO A 31 11.79 -4.34 -9.35
N LYS A 32 13.11 -4.38 -9.21
CA LYS A 32 13.82 -5.49 -8.55
C LYS A 32 13.85 -5.37 -7.04
N ALA A 33 13.49 -4.22 -6.50
CA ALA A 33 13.50 -3.96 -5.06
C ALA A 33 12.38 -2.98 -4.68
N LEU A 34 11.95 -3.08 -3.42
CA LEU A 34 11.06 -2.09 -2.82
C LEU A 34 11.81 -0.77 -2.59
N LEU A 35 11.05 0.28 -2.30
CA LEU A 35 11.62 1.55 -1.85
C LEU A 35 12.41 1.33 -0.55
N ASP A 36 13.62 1.90 -0.48
CA ASP A 36 14.48 1.77 0.69
C ASP A 36 13.92 2.62 1.84
N PRO A 37 13.68 2.02 3.03
CA PRO A 37 13.24 2.80 4.20
C PRO A 37 14.18 3.96 4.57
N ALA A 38 15.46 3.84 4.29
CA ALA A 38 16.46 4.89 4.54
C ALA A 38 16.20 6.17 3.72
N ALA A 39 15.45 6.07 2.61
CA ALA A 39 15.03 7.22 1.82
C ALA A 39 13.97 8.08 2.53
N PHE A 40 13.39 7.58 3.63
CA PHE A 40 12.31 8.24 4.36
C PHE A 40 12.70 8.47 5.83
N PRO A 41 13.63 9.39 6.11
CA PRO A 41 14.11 9.63 7.47
C PRO A 41 13.08 10.29 8.37
N THR A 42 12.06 10.92 7.82
CA THR A 42 11.01 11.64 8.58
C THR A 42 9.61 11.19 8.18
N ALA A 43 8.63 11.42 9.06
CA ALA A 43 7.22 11.21 8.76
C ALA A 43 6.78 12.05 7.56
N GLN A 44 7.28 13.27 7.43
CA GLN A 44 6.96 14.15 6.31
C GLN A 44 7.47 13.59 4.98
N SER A 45 8.66 13.00 4.94
CA SER A 45 9.19 12.38 3.72
C SER A 45 8.38 11.15 3.29
N LEU A 46 7.93 10.33 4.23
CA LEU A 46 6.99 9.23 3.97
C LEU A 46 5.66 9.76 3.39
N LYS A 47 5.08 10.75 4.07
CA LYS A 47 3.80 11.34 3.65
C LYS A 47 3.86 11.91 2.25
N SER A 48 4.89 12.69 1.93
CA SER A 48 5.06 13.30 0.62
C SER A 48 5.16 12.26 -0.50
N ARG A 49 5.90 11.18 -0.27
CA ARG A 49 6.01 10.10 -1.24
C ARG A 49 4.68 9.35 -1.40
N TRP A 50 3.99 9.11 -0.27
CA TRP A 50 2.70 8.41 -0.29
C TRP A 50 1.64 9.18 -1.06
N GLU A 51 1.57 10.50 -0.88
CA GLU A 51 0.67 11.37 -1.64
C GLU A 51 0.89 11.24 -3.15
N THR A 52 2.14 11.12 -3.58
CA THR A 52 2.47 10.90 -4.99
C THR A 52 1.97 9.53 -5.47
N VAL A 53 2.25 8.47 -4.71
CA VAL A 53 1.81 7.11 -5.05
C VAL A 53 0.28 7.02 -5.08
N GLU A 54 -0.39 7.60 -4.09
CA GLU A 54 -1.86 7.62 -4.02
C GLU A 54 -2.47 8.33 -5.23
N ARG A 55 -1.94 9.48 -5.59
CA ARG A 55 -2.40 10.20 -6.79
C ARG A 55 -2.28 9.35 -8.05
N ASP A 56 -1.14 8.70 -8.21
CA ASP A 56 -0.88 7.85 -9.38
C ASP A 56 -1.75 6.59 -9.38
N GLN A 57 -2.03 6.02 -8.19
CA GLN A 57 -2.98 4.92 -8.02
C GLN A 57 -4.40 5.33 -8.43
N LEU A 58 -4.85 6.50 -7.98
CA LEU A 58 -6.18 7.02 -8.32
C LEU A 58 -6.33 7.24 -9.82
N GLN A 59 -5.33 7.80 -10.47
CA GLN A 59 -5.33 7.97 -11.93
C GLN A 59 -5.41 6.61 -12.65
N PHE A 60 -4.66 5.63 -12.19
CA PHE A 60 -4.71 4.28 -12.75
C PHE A 60 -6.10 3.66 -12.61
N ILE A 61 -6.70 3.76 -11.41
CA ILE A 61 -8.01 3.17 -11.11
C ILE A 61 -9.13 3.86 -11.90
N GLU A 62 -9.09 5.18 -12.02
CA GLU A 62 -10.10 5.94 -12.78
C GLU A 62 -10.12 5.58 -14.26
N ALA A 63 -9.01 5.13 -14.80
CA ALA A 63 -8.89 4.71 -16.20
C ALA A 63 -9.30 3.24 -16.44
N LEU A 64 -9.61 2.48 -15.38
CA LEU A 64 -9.95 1.06 -15.51
C LEU A 64 -11.33 0.84 -16.13
N THR A 65 -11.41 -0.22 -16.93
CA THR A 65 -12.66 -0.74 -17.48
C THR A 65 -12.96 -2.11 -16.87
N PRO A 66 -14.23 -2.60 -16.92
CA PRO A 66 -14.54 -3.95 -16.47
C PRO A 66 -13.71 -5.04 -17.17
N GLN A 67 -13.44 -4.88 -18.46
CA GLN A 67 -12.60 -5.81 -19.22
C GLN A 67 -11.18 -5.85 -18.67
N ARG A 68 -10.60 -4.68 -18.35
CA ARG A 68 -9.23 -4.58 -17.83
C ARG A 68 -9.08 -5.35 -16.51
N LEU A 69 -10.09 -5.32 -15.66
CA LEU A 69 -10.07 -6.03 -14.38
C LEU A 69 -9.90 -7.55 -14.53
N SER A 70 -10.44 -8.13 -15.60
CA SER A 70 -10.37 -9.58 -15.87
C SER A 70 -9.14 -9.99 -16.66
N GLU A 71 -8.37 -9.05 -17.19
CA GLU A 71 -7.17 -9.35 -17.95
C GLU A 71 -6.05 -9.90 -17.07
N GLU A 72 -5.39 -10.95 -17.56
CA GLU A 72 -4.17 -11.47 -16.98
C GLU A 72 -3.04 -10.44 -17.11
N LEU A 73 -2.39 -10.14 -16.00
CA LEU A 73 -1.32 -9.16 -15.96
C LEU A 73 -0.05 -9.81 -15.42
N PRO A 74 0.93 -10.08 -16.29
CA PRO A 74 2.17 -10.69 -15.86
C PRO A 74 3.08 -9.70 -15.15
N TYR A 75 3.89 -10.20 -14.23
CA TYR A 75 4.97 -9.46 -13.61
C TYR A 75 6.12 -10.39 -13.22
N ILE A 76 7.26 -9.80 -12.92
CA ILE A 76 8.43 -10.50 -12.39
C ILE A 76 8.62 -10.03 -10.94
N ASN A 77 8.70 -10.98 -9.99
CA ASN A 77 8.92 -10.65 -8.60
C ASN A 77 10.39 -10.29 -8.31
N GLN A 78 10.67 -9.92 -7.07
CA GLN A 78 12.03 -9.54 -6.65
C GLN A 78 13.06 -10.65 -6.76
N LYS A 79 12.61 -11.91 -6.82
CA LYS A 79 13.48 -13.09 -7.01
C LYS A 79 13.67 -13.47 -8.47
N GLY A 80 13.13 -12.67 -9.40
CA GLY A 80 13.21 -12.95 -10.83
C GLY A 80 12.22 -14.00 -11.33
N GLN A 81 11.24 -14.38 -10.51
CA GLN A 81 10.22 -15.37 -10.88
C GLN A 81 9.04 -14.67 -11.56
N ARG A 82 8.53 -15.30 -12.61
CA ARG A 82 7.40 -14.76 -13.39
C ARG A 82 6.09 -15.32 -12.87
N TYR A 83 5.12 -14.42 -12.68
CA TYR A 83 3.75 -14.73 -12.29
C TYR A 83 2.77 -13.99 -13.20
N SER A 84 1.54 -14.50 -13.28
CA SER A 84 0.45 -13.84 -13.98
C SER A 84 -0.86 -14.11 -13.25
N TYR A 85 -1.62 -13.07 -12.99
CA TYR A 85 -2.93 -13.13 -12.34
C TYR A 85 -3.86 -12.09 -12.96
N PRO A 86 -5.18 -12.32 -12.94
CA PRO A 86 -6.12 -11.27 -13.29
C PRO A 86 -5.91 -10.01 -12.43
N LEU A 87 -6.05 -8.84 -13.03
CA LEU A 87 -5.80 -7.58 -12.33
C LEU A 87 -6.62 -7.44 -11.06
N TRP A 88 -7.89 -7.86 -11.07
CA TRP A 88 -8.74 -7.75 -9.88
C TRP A 88 -8.20 -8.51 -8.67
N GLN A 89 -7.54 -9.67 -8.90
CA GLN A 89 -6.91 -10.43 -7.81
C GLN A 89 -5.72 -9.67 -7.23
N GLN A 90 -4.95 -9.04 -8.08
CA GLN A 90 -3.79 -8.24 -7.64
C GLN A 90 -4.23 -7.01 -6.83
N LEU A 91 -5.32 -6.35 -7.24
CA LEU A 91 -5.90 -5.22 -6.49
C LEU A 91 -6.35 -5.65 -5.09
N ILE A 92 -7.06 -6.76 -4.97
CA ILE A 92 -7.46 -7.31 -3.67
C ILE A 92 -6.24 -7.67 -2.82
N HIS A 93 -5.23 -8.27 -3.43
CA HIS A 93 -3.98 -8.60 -2.73
C HIS A 93 -3.35 -7.36 -2.08
N VAL A 94 -3.26 -6.25 -2.80
CA VAL A 94 -2.68 -5.01 -2.27
C VAL A 94 -3.49 -4.47 -1.10
N VAL A 95 -4.81 -4.46 -1.21
CA VAL A 95 -5.70 -4.01 -0.12
C VAL A 95 -5.52 -4.89 1.13
N ASN A 96 -5.53 -6.20 0.97
CA ASN A 96 -5.33 -7.13 2.09
C ASN A 96 -3.95 -6.98 2.73
N HIS A 97 -2.91 -6.87 1.93
CA HIS A 97 -1.54 -6.67 2.39
C HIS A 97 -1.41 -5.38 3.22
N SER A 98 -1.94 -4.28 2.71
CA SER A 98 -1.92 -3.00 3.41
C SER A 98 -2.72 -3.03 4.70
N SER A 99 -3.88 -3.69 4.71
CA SER A 99 -4.71 -3.84 5.91
C SER A 99 -4.01 -4.64 7.00
N TYR A 100 -3.36 -5.74 6.63
CA TYR A 100 -2.57 -6.56 7.54
C TYR A 100 -1.47 -5.73 8.23
N HIS A 101 -0.69 -5.00 7.47
CA HIS A 101 0.42 -4.20 8.01
C HIS A 101 -0.08 -2.95 8.76
N ARG A 102 -1.21 -2.35 8.38
CA ARG A 102 -1.82 -1.28 9.19
C ARG A 102 -2.18 -1.76 10.58
N GLY A 103 -2.68 -3.00 10.71
CA GLY A 103 -2.89 -3.62 12.02
C GLY A 103 -1.61 -3.72 12.85
N GLN A 104 -0.49 -4.05 12.22
CA GLN A 104 0.82 -4.06 12.88
C GLN A 104 1.24 -2.66 13.35
N VAL A 105 1.02 -1.63 12.54
CA VAL A 105 1.30 -0.24 12.94
C VAL A 105 0.48 0.15 14.16
N THR A 106 -0.80 -0.20 14.19
CA THR A 106 -1.68 0.05 15.35
C THR A 106 -1.12 -0.60 16.62
N THR A 107 -0.68 -1.85 16.54
CA THR A 107 -0.08 -2.56 17.65
C THR A 107 1.22 -1.90 18.13
N LEU A 108 2.11 -1.54 17.19
CA LEU A 108 3.36 -0.86 17.51
C LEU A 108 3.12 0.49 18.21
N LEU A 109 2.18 1.29 17.73
CA LEU A 109 1.84 2.57 18.34
C LEU A 109 1.35 2.39 19.78
N ARG A 110 0.49 1.42 20.03
CA ARG A 110 0.01 1.10 21.39
C ARG A 110 1.12 0.65 22.30
N GLN A 111 2.04 -0.19 21.82
CA GLN A 111 3.21 -0.63 22.58
C GLN A 111 4.13 0.52 22.96
N LEU A 112 4.19 1.55 22.14
CA LEU A 112 4.97 2.77 22.40
C LEU A 112 4.23 3.79 23.26
N GLY A 113 3.01 3.50 23.68
CA GLY A 113 2.19 4.41 24.48
C GLY A 113 1.55 5.56 23.67
N ALA A 114 1.60 5.47 22.34
CA ALA A 114 0.97 6.46 21.46
C ALA A 114 -0.49 6.10 21.18
N GLU A 115 -1.28 7.13 20.90
CA GLU A 115 -2.66 6.95 20.46
C GLU A 115 -2.67 6.39 19.03
N ALA A 116 -3.49 5.35 18.82
CA ALA A 116 -3.67 4.73 17.51
C ALA A 116 -4.97 5.23 16.86
N VAL A 117 -4.88 5.58 15.58
CA VAL A 117 -6.05 5.96 14.79
C VAL A 117 -6.79 4.69 14.35
N SER A 118 -8.12 4.73 14.37
CA SER A 118 -8.92 3.62 13.80
C SER A 118 -8.75 3.59 12.29
N THR A 119 -8.45 2.38 11.78
CA THR A 119 -8.35 2.12 10.34
C THR A 119 -9.50 1.25 9.83
N ASP A 120 -10.57 1.14 10.60
CA ASP A 120 -11.76 0.40 10.21
C ASP A 120 -12.40 1.04 8.97
N PHE A 121 -12.82 0.20 8.05
CA PHE A 121 -13.33 0.62 6.75
C PHE A 121 -14.51 1.59 6.85
N LEU A 122 -15.43 1.32 7.76
CA LEU A 122 -16.63 2.16 7.92
C LEU A 122 -16.32 3.54 8.52
N VAL A 123 -15.29 3.65 9.34
CA VAL A 123 -14.86 4.94 9.92
C VAL A 123 -14.45 5.92 8.82
N TYR A 124 -13.77 5.44 7.79
CA TYR A 124 -13.40 6.25 6.63
C TYR A 124 -14.64 6.88 5.96
N PHE A 125 -15.70 6.10 5.77
CA PHE A 125 -16.92 6.61 5.14
C PHE A 125 -17.70 7.56 6.04
N ASP A 126 -17.70 7.31 7.35
CA ASP A 126 -18.30 8.24 8.32
C ASP A 126 -17.63 9.60 8.27
N GLU A 127 -16.31 9.63 8.30
CA GLU A 127 -15.54 10.88 8.22
C GLU A 127 -15.77 11.60 6.89
N LYS A 128 -15.78 10.89 5.80
CA LYS A 128 -16.02 11.45 4.46
C LYS A 128 -17.41 12.06 4.37
N THR A 129 -18.43 11.40 4.94
CA THR A 129 -19.80 11.91 4.97
C THR A 129 -19.91 13.18 5.81
N LYS A 130 -19.26 13.23 6.96
CA LYS A 130 -19.23 14.41 7.83
C LYS A 130 -18.57 15.62 7.17
N SER A 131 -17.50 15.41 6.39
CA SER A 131 -16.80 16.49 5.69
C SER A 131 -17.58 17.06 4.51
N GLN A 132 -18.62 16.37 4.03
CA GLN A 132 -19.50 16.83 2.94
C GLN A 132 -20.74 17.59 3.45
N ARG A 133 -20.95 17.65 4.77
CA ARG A 133 -22.04 18.40 5.43
C ARG A 133 -21.57 19.79 5.84
#